data_eacdaafa8637f32f9720798eacfff651
#
_entry.id   eacdaafa8637f32f9720798eacfff651
#
_cell.length_a   1.000
_cell.length_b   1.000
_cell.length_c   1.000
_cell.angle_alpha   90.00
_cell.angle_beta   90.00
_cell.angle_gamma   90.00
#
_symmetry.space_group_name_H-M   'P 1'
#
loop_
_entity.id
_entity.type
_entity.pdbx_description
1 polymer ?
#
loop_
_entity_poly.entity_id
_entity_poly.type
_entity_poly.pdbx_seq_one_letter_code
_entity_poly.pdbx_strand_id
1 'polypeptide(L)'
;INILDAFVINIGVRFDITVFKNYNMKDVLARSIDTIQQFFDIDKWVINQPIIIADLIYQIGSVEGVQNVGKVEIFNKYLFKDGLDYHPYRYDIADATMNGVVYPSLDPSIFELRYPQNDIIGNATQ
;
A
#
# COMPACT_ATOMS: atom_id res chain seq x y z
N ILE A 1 -19.83 -9.78 -11.36
CA ILE A 1 -19.73 -9.90 -9.90
C ILE A 1 -20.15 -8.61 -9.24
N ASN A 2 -21.01 -8.73 -8.25
CA ASN A 2 -21.41 -7.59 -7.43
C ASN A 2 -20.30 -7.31 -6.43
N ILE A 3 -19.81 -6.06 -6.39
CA ILE A 3 -18.75 -5.66 -5.47
C ILE A 3 -19.12 -5.89 -4.00
N LEU A 4 -20.42 -5.85 -3.67
CA LEU A 4 -20.91 -6.09 -2.31
C LEU A 4 -20.69 -7.54 -1.84
N ASP A 5 -20.45 -8.45 -2.76
CA ASP A 5 -20.21 -9.86 -2.45
C ASP A 5 -18.71 -10.17 -2.33
N ALA A 6 -17.84 -9.20 -2.58
CA ALA A 6 -16.40 -9.41 -2.47
C ALA A 6 -15.94 -9.24 -1.02
N PHE A 7 -14.97 -10.07 -0.61
CA PHE A 7 -14.28 -9.87 0.64
C PHE A 7 -13.33 -8.68 0.52
N VAL A 8 -13.33 -7.80 1.51
CA VAL A 8 -12.44 -6.65 1.55
C VAL A 8 -11.22 -7.00 2.40
N ILE A 9 -10.04 -6.96 1.77
CA ILE A 9 -8.77 -7.20 2.44
C ILE A 9 -8.15 -5.84 2.75
N ASN A 10 -8.22 -5.40 4.00
CA ASN A 10 -7.61 -4.14 4.38
C ASN A 10 -6.11 -4.29 4.51
N ILE A 11 -5.39 -3.35 3.94
CA ILE A 11 -3.92 -3.37 3.89
C ILE A 11 -3.32 -2.10 4.43
N GLY A 12 -2.04 -2.19 4.78
CA GLY A 12 -1.20 -1.04 5.03
C GLY A 12 0.10 -1.20 4.26
N VAL A 13 0.83 -0.10 4.12
CA VAL A 13 2.10 -0.04 3.39
C VAL A 13 3.16 0.57 4.27
N ARG A 14 4.30 -0.10 4.36
CA ARG A 14 5.49 0.45 5.00
C ARG A 14 6.58 0.56 3.96
N PHE A 15 7.24 1.71 3.88
CA PHE A 15 8.26 1.94 2.86
C PHE A 15 9.41 2.78 3.40
N ASP A 16 10.59 2.58 2.80
CA ASP A 16 11.78 3.36 3.08
C ASP A 16 12.22 4.06 1.82
N ILE A 17 12.58 5.34 1.93
CA ILE A 17 13.16 6.11 0.83
C ILE A 17 14.43 6.81 1.28
N THR A 18 15.32 7.05 0.31
CA THR A 18 16.46 7.95 0.46
C THR A 18 16.14 9.20 -0.33
N VAL A 19 16.30 10.37 0.28
CA VAL A 19 15.98 11.65 -0.32
C VAL A 19 17.28 12.35 -0.70
N PHE A 20 17.30 12.99 -1.87
CA PHE A 20 18.45 13.81 -2.28
C PHE A 20 18.69 14.94 -1.26
N LYS A 21 19.96 15.27 -1.05
CA LYS A 21 20.37 16.23 0.00
C LYS A 21 19.81 17.63 -0.18
N ASN A 22 19.50 18.02 -1.41
CA ASN A 22 18.97 19.35 -1.71
C ASN A 22 17.45 19.47 -1.59
N TYR A 23 16.78 18.41 -1.12
CA TYR A 23 15.34 18.39 -0.93
C TYR A 23 14.98 18.32 0.56
N ASN A 24 13.82 18.85 0.90
CA ASN A 24 13.28 18.74 2.25
C ASN A 24 12.66 17.33 2.45
N MET A 25 13.18 16.59 3.41
CA MET A 25 12.72 15.21 3.65
C MET A 25 11.24 15.11 3.95
N LYS A 26 10.70 16.04 4.74
CA LYS A 26 9.28 16.00 5.11
C LYS A 26 8.37 16.20 3.90
N ASP A 27 8.76 17.10 3.01
CA ASP A 27 7.99 17.37 1.79
C ASP A 27 8.01 16.17 0.85
N VAL A 28 9.18 15.56 0.67
CA VAL A 28 9.33 14.38 -0.20
C VAL A 28 8.56 13.20 0.38
N LEU A 29 8.63 13.01 1.70
CA LEU A 29 7.89 11.95 2.37
C LEU A 29 6.38 12.13 2.20
N ALA A 30 5.89 13.36 2.37
CA ALA A 30 4.47 13.67 2.20
C ALA A 30 3.99 13.39 0.77
N ARG A 31 4.79 13.77 -0.23
CA ARG A 31 4.46 13.48 -1.64
C ARG A 31 4.48 11.99 -1.94
N SER A 32 5.38 11.24 -1.31
CA SER A 32 5.46 9.79 -1.47
C SER A 32 4.24 9.10 -0.89
N ILE A 33 3.79 9.54 0.29
CA ILE A 33 2.57 9.02 0.93
C ILE A 33 1.35 9.30 0.05
N ASP A 34 1.25 10.51 -0.48
CA ASP A 34 0.16 10.88 -1.38
C ASP A 34 0.15 10.01 -2.66
N THR A 35 1.32 9.73 -3.20
CA THR A 35 1.47 8.87 -4.37
C THR A 35 0.97 7.45 -4.08
N ILE A 36 1.29 6.90 -2.91
CA ILE A 36 0.81 5.58 -2.50
C ILE A 36 -0.71 5.59 -2.33
N GLN A 37 -1.25 6.64 -1.72
CA GLN A 37 -2.70 6.79 -1.57
C GLN A 37 -3.40 6.78 -2.92
N GLN A 38 -2.87 7.50 -3.91
CA GLN A 38 -3.42 7.51 -5.26
C GLN A 38 -3.29 6.16 -5.97
N PHE A 39 -2.20 5.44 -5.72
CA PHE A 39 -1.99 4.12 -6.29
C PHE A 39 -3.11 3.15 -5.90
N PHE A 40 -3.56 3.23 -4.65
CA PHE A 40 -4.62 2.38 -4.11
C PHE A 40 -6.00 3.06 -4.11
N ASP A 41 -6.20 4.07 -4.94
CA ASP A 41 -7.48 4.77 -5.03
C ASP A 41 -8.60 3.77 -5.32
N ILE A 42 -9.59 3.71 -4.41
CA ILE A 42 -10.70 2.76 -4.50
C ILE A 42 -11.48 2.90 -5.80
N ASP A 43 -11.51 4.09 -6.38
CA ASP A 43 -12.22 4.34 -7.64
C ASP A 43 -11.52 3.70 -8.84
N LYS A 44 -10.24 3.33 -8.68
CA LYS A 44 -9.44 2.72 -9.74
C LYS A 44 -9.16 1.24 -9.49
N TRP A 45 -9.33 0.78 -8.27
CA TRP A 45 -9.04 -0.61 -7.90
C TRP A 45 -10.23 -1.50 -8.17
N VAL A 46 -9.99 -2.69 -8.70
CA VAL A 46 -11.07 -3.60 -9.08
C VAL A 46 -10.95 -4.93 -8.32
N ILE A 47 -12.08 -5.68 -8.30
CA ILE A 47 -12.14 -6.99 -7.66
C ILE A 47 -11.11 -7.91 -8.30
N ASN A 48 -10.44 -8.69 -7.47
CA ASN A 48 -9.41 -9.67 -7.85
C ASN A 48 -8.16 -9.06 -8.49
N GLN A 49 -7.97 -7.75 -8.38
CA GLN A 49 -6.77 -7.10 -8.89
C GLN A 49 -5.59 -7.37 -7.94
N PRO A 50 -4.47 -7.90 -8.44
CA PRO A 50 -3.29 -8.11 -7.61
C PRO A 50 -2.51 -6.82 -7.39
N ILE A 51 -1.68 -6.80 -6.35
CA ILE A 51 -0.75 -5.71 -6.10
C ILE A 51 0.59 -6.08 -6.72
N ILE A 52 1.00 -5.35 -7.75
CA ILE A 52 2.30 -5.52 -8.37
C ILE A 52 3.28 -4.58 -7.66
N ILE A 53 4.11 -5.14 -6.80
CA ILE A 53 5.00 -4.34 -5.93
C ILE A 53 5.98 -3.51 -6.76
N ALA A 54 6.44 -4.05 -7.89
CA ALA A 54 7.34 -3.31 -8.79
C ALA A 54 6.69 -2.01 -9.32
N ASP A 55 5.39 -2.04 -9.61
CA ASP A 55 4.67 -0.85 -10.05
C ASP A 55 4.59 0.19 -8.94
N LEU A 56 4.34 -0.27 -7.71
CA LEU A 56 4.30 0.62 -6.54
C LEU A 56 5.68 1.25 -6.30
N ILE A 57 6.74 0.46 -6.36
CA ILE A 57 8.11 0.95 -6.22
C ILE A 57 8.43 1.98 -7.31
N TYR A 58 8.02 1.72 -8.54
CA TYR A 58 8.22 2.64 -9.65
C TYR A 58 7.54 3.99 -9.38
N GLN A 59 6.30 3.96 -8.92
CA GLN A 59 5.56 5.19 -8.61
C GLN A 59 6.21 5.97 -7.49
N ILE A 60 6.65 5.31 -6.43
CA ILE A 60 7.36 5.99 -5.32
C ILE A 60 8.68 6.57 -5.82
N GLY A 61 9.43 5.81 -6.62
CA GLY A 61 10.71 6.25 -7.17
C GLY A 61 10.61 7.41 -8.14
N SER A 62 9.41 7.63 -8.69
CA SER A 62 9.15 8.75 -9.62
C SER A 62 8.81 10.06 -8.90
N VAL A 63 8.66 10.03 -7.58
CA VAL A 63 8.39 11.24 -6.79
C VAL A 63 9.63 12.13 -6.80
N GLU A 64 9.43 13.42 -7.09
CA GLU A 64 10.52 14.39 -7.12
C GLU A 64 11.21 14.44 -5.76
N GLY A 65 12.53 14.29 -5.76
CA GLY A 65 13.34 14.30 -4.55
C GLY A 65 13.69 12.92 -4.02
N VAL A 66 13.05 11.86 -4.50
CA VAL A 66 13.40 10.48 -4.12
C VAL A 66 14.61 10.03 -4.93
N GLN A 67 15.70 9.74 -4.22
CA GLN A 67 16.92 9.23 -4.83
C GLN A 67 16.83 7.71 -5.02
N ASN A 68 16.29 7.02 -4.02
CA ASN A 68 16.23 5.58 -4.01
C ASN A 68 15.06 5.11 -3.15
N VAL A 69 14.43 4.01 -3.58
CA VAL A 69 13.40 3.34 -2.80
C VAL A 69 14.02 2.10 -2.17
N GLY A 70 13.92 1.99 -0.86
CA GLY A 70 14.40 0.83 -0.15
C GLY A 70 13.33 -0.25 -0.07
N LYS A 71 13.09 -0.75 1.14
CA LYS A 71 12.11 -1.82 1.34
C LYS A 71 10.68 -1.29 1.24
N VAL A 72 9.84 -2.00 0.50
CA VAL A 72 8.40 -1.76 0.45
C VAL A 72 7.70 -3.02 0.94
N GLU A 73 6.84 -2.87 1.95
CA GLU A 73 6.17 -3.99 2.59
C GLU A 73 4.68 -3.73 2.66
N ILE A 74 3.89 -4.74 2.29
CA ILE A 74 2.44 -4.73 2.38
C ILE A 74 2.04 -5.62 3.55
N PHE A 75 1.12 -5.14 4.39
CA PHE A 75 0.64 -5.93 5.52
C PHE A 75 -0.88 -5.87 5.62
N ASN A 76 -1.47 -6.87 6.26
CA ASN A 76 -2.91 -6.99 6.42
C ASN A 76 -3.34 -6.35 7.75
N LYS A 77 -4.44 -5.61 7.70
CA LYS A 77 -5.12 -5.07 8.87
C LYS A 77 -6.52 -5.70 8.93
N TYR A 78 -6.93 -6.19 10.09
CA TYR A 78 -8.23 -6.85 10.22
C TYR A 78 -8.81 -6.62 11.62
N LEU A 79 -10.14 -6.63 11.70
CA LEU A 79 -10.90 -6.41 12.94
C LEU A 79 -10.62 -5.02 13.52
N PHE A 80 -10.68 -4.88 14.84
CA PHE A 80 -10.41 -3.64 15.54
C PHE A 80 -8.96 -3.65 16.01
N LYS A 81 -8.16 -2.72 15.51
CA LYS A 81 -6.73 -2.67 15.82
C LYS A 81 -6.28 -1.22 15.88
N ASP A 82 -5.48 -0.88 16.90
CA ASP A 82 -4.91 0.46 17.08
C ASP A 82 -5.98 1.56 17.10
N GLY A 83 -7.17 1.25 17.63
CA GLY A 83 -8.27 2.20 17.70
C GLY A 83 -9.05 2.37 16.40
N LEU A 84 -8.74 1.60 15.36
CA LEU A 84 -9.37 1.68 14.05
C LEU A 84 -10.14 0.40 13.72
N ASP A 85 -11.25 0.55 13.01
CA ASP A 85 -12.15 -0.53 12.66
C ASP A 85 -11.93 -0.97 11.21
N TYR A 86 -11.42 -2.19 11.05
CA TYR A 86 -11.16 -2.79 9.74
C TYR A 86 -12.14 -3.91 9.46
N HIS A 87 -12.24 -4.31 8.18
CA HIS A 87 -12.98 -5.50 7.81
C HIS A 87 -12.38 -6.73 8.49
N PRO A 88 -13.20 -7.73 8.87
CA PRO A 88 -12.72 -8.87 9.65
C PRO A 88 -11.89 -9.88 8.86
N TYR A 89 -11.75 -9.72 7.54
CA TYR A 89 -11.08 -10.71 6.70
C TYR A 89 -9.58 -10.71 6.95
N ARG A 90 -9.11 -11.80 7.56
CA ARG A 90 -7.70 -12.03 7.83
C ARG A 90 -7.06 -12.73 6.64
N TYR A 91 -6.00 -12.15 6.09
CA TYR A 91 -5.35 -12.64 4.89
C TYR A 91 -3.83 -12.64 5.05
N ASP A 92 -3.20 -13.78 4.76
CA ASP A 92 -1.75 -13.91 4.84
C ASP A 92 -1.11 -13.34 3.59
N ILE A 93 -0.70 -12.07 3.67
CA ILE A 93 -0.08 -11.35 2.55
C ILE A 93 1.23 -12.02 2.11
N ALA A 94 2.06 -12.42 3.07
CA ALA A 94 3.36 -13.02 2.75
C ALA A 94 3.19 -14.33 1.97
N ASP A 95 2.25 -15.16 2.39
CA ASP A 95 1.94 -16.42 1.73
C ASP A 95 1.34 -16.23 0.33
N ALA A 96 0.61 -15.13 0.15
CA ALA A 96 -0.03 -14.79 -1.13
C ALA A 96 0.90 -14.07 -2.11
N THR A 97 2.13 -13.78 -1.72
CA THR A 97 3.09 -13.05 -2.54
C THR A 97 3.99 -14.00 -3.32
N MET A 98 4.00 -13.86 -4.65
CA MET A 98 4.85 -14.65 -5.53
C MET A 98 5.51 -13.72 -6.55
N ASN A 99 6.85 -13.77 -6.60
CA ASN A 99 7.63 -12.97 -7.57
C ASN A 99 7.28 -11.48 -7.53
N GLY A 100 7.10 -10.93 -6.32
CA GLY A 100 6.80 -9.51 -6.15
C GLY A 100 5.36 -9.11 -6.47
N VAL A 101 4.47 -10.08 -6.61
CA VAL A 101 3.04 -9.84 -6.85
C VAL A 101 2.23 -10.41 -5.70
N VAL A 102 1.42 -9.56 -5.06
CA VAL A 102 0.51 -9.99 -4.00
C VAL A 102 -0.83 -10.32 -4.63
N TYR A 103 -1.20 -11.60 -4.60
CA TYR A 103 -2.45 -12.06 -5.19
C TYR A 103 -3.59 -11.99 -4.20
N PRO A 104 -4.79 -11.54 -4.63
CA PRO A 104 -5.95 -11.57 -3.77
C PRO A 104 -6.53 -12.98 -3.67
N SER A 105 -7.41 -13.17 -2.69
CA SER A 105 -8.18 -14.40 -2.57
C SER A 105 -9.14 -14.54 -3.78
N LEU A 106 -9.29 -15.76 -4.27
CA LEU A 106 -10.20 -16.03 -5.41
C LEU A 106 -11.67 -16.15 -5.02
N ASP A 107 -12.03 -15.86 -3.76
CA ASP A 107 -13.39 -15.96 -3.21
C ASP A 107 -14.17 -14.64 -3.27
N PRO A 108 -14.46 -14.03 -4.32
CA PRO A 108 -13.63 -12.94 -4.85
C PRO A 108 -13.27 -11.91 -3.76
N SER A 109 -12.17 -11.18 -3.95
CA SER A 109 -11.71 -10.21 -2.95
C SER A 109 -11.16 -8.95 -3.59
N ILE A 110 -11.06 -7.90 -2.79
CA ILE A 110 -10.50 -6.63 -3.21
C ILE A 110 -9.60 -6.07 -2.11
N PHE A 111 -8.41 -5.59 -2.48
CA PHE A 111 -7.54 -4.90 -1.56
C PHE A 111 -8.03 -3.47 -1.33
N GLU A 112 -8.02 -3.02 -0.08
CA GLU A 112 -8.45 -1.67 0.29
C GLU A 112 -7.49 -1.05 1.30
N LEU A 113 -6.98 0.13 0.97
CA LEU A 113 -6.24 0.98 1.89
C LEU A 113 -7.25 1.91 2.58
N ARG A 114 -7.82 1.45 3.70
CA ARG A 114 -8.97 2.09 4.33
C ARG A 114 -8.62 3.41 5.01
N TYR A 115 -7.48 3.46 5.70
CA TYR A 115 -7.07 4.65 6.46
C TYR A 115 -5.67 5.10 6.00
N PRO A 116 -5.57 5.82 4.87
CA PRO A 116 -4.25 6.19 4.33
C PRO A 116 -3.38 6.97 5.31
N GLN A 117 -3.98 7.83 6.13
CA GLN A 117 -3.23 8.65 7.08
C GLN A 117 -2.59 7.82 8.21
N ASN A 118 -3.12 6.63 8.47
CA ASN A 118 -2.66 5.75 9.55
C ASN A 118 -1.85 4.56 9.05
N ASP A 119 -2.19 4.05 7.86
CA ASP A 119 -1.69 2.77 7.38
C ASP A 119 -0.64 2.89 6.28
N ILE A 120 -0.25 4.10 5.91
CA ILE A 120 0.94 4.33 5.09
C ILE A 120 2.03 4.86 6.01
N ILE A 121 3.04 4.03 6.24
CA ILE A 121 4.14 4.35 7.17
C ILE A 121 5.42 4.46 6.37
N GLY A 122 5.96 5.67 6.29
CA GLY A 122 7.17 5.93 5.55
C GLY A 122 8.33 6.32 6.45
N ASN A 123 9.53 5.94 6.03
CA ASN A 123 10.78 6.35 6.66
C ASN A 123 11.69 6.97 5.60
N ALA A 124 12.13 8.20 5.82
CA ALA A 124 12.99 8.92 4.89
C ALA A 124 14.36 9.17 5.54
N THR A 125 15.41 8.93 4.74
CA THR A 125 16.79 9.25 5.13
C THR A 125 17.45 10.09 4.03
N GLN A 126 18.58 10.67 4.36
CA GLN A 126 19.30 11.55 3.42
C GLN A 126 20.77 11.21 3.28
#